data_c0f1b6b21bd58046e2d4d8d0949e21b5
#
_entry.id   c0f1b6b21bd58046e2d4d8d0949e21b5
#
_cell.length_a   1.000
_cell.length_b   1.000
_cell.length_c   1.000
_cell.angle_alpha   90.00
_cell.angle_beta   90.00
_cell.angle_gamma   90.00
#
_symmetry.space_group_name_H-M   'P 1'
#
loop_
_entity.id
_entity.type
_entity.pdbx_description
1 polymer ?
#
loop_
_entity_poly.entity_id
_entity_poly.type
_entity_poly.pdbx_seq_one_letter_code
_entity_poly.pdbx_strand_id
1 'polypeptide(L)'
;MALHKIKPANQIVLDDVFTSKSLRHCAAALKFPAGEKLPRDIYELIHDELMLDGNARMNLATFCTTWEEPEIRQLMNECISKNMIDKDEYPQTAEIETRCVHMLADLWNSPQAATTMGCSTTGSSEAAMLGGLAMKWRWRERMKKAGKTSGQPNIITGPVQICWHKFARYWDVEIREIPMEHGKYVSTPEEVIKRCDENTIGVVATLGTTFTLQYEPIEEIAAALDKLQETTGLDIPLHVDAASGGFLAPFIEPELRWDFRLPRVHSINTSGHKFGLSPLGVGWVLWREKHDLPEDLIFNVNYLGGNMPTFALNFSRPGGQIIAQYYNFLRLGREGYAKIQQSCYDAGMFFAKKLKTLDLFEIISCGDSGVIPGVCWKLKDDAKVNFNLYDLADRLRYRGWLVPAYALPANCENEVIQRILIRHGVTEDLLLKLYEDIKDGISHFDKFSAPGLSSKEASGFQH
;
A
#
# COMPACT_ATOMS: atom_id res chain seq x y z
N MET A 1 9.30 29.45 30.63
CA MET A 1 9.14 29.13 32.07
C MET A 1 8.07 28.06 32.21
N ALA A 2 8.49 26.81 32.44
CA ALA A 2 7.56 25.70 32.62
C ALA A 2 6.85 25.88 33.96
N LEU A 3 5.57 26.12 33.94
CA LEU A 3 4.73 26.38 35.09
C LEU A 3 4.04 25.12 35.61
N HIS A 4 4.72 23.99 35.59
CA HIS A 4 4.22 22.81 36.28
C HIS A 4 4.55 22.93 37.77
N LYS A 5 3.58 23.32 38.59
CA LYS A 5 3.66 23.13 40.01
C LYS A 5 3.61 21.62 40.28
N ILE A 6 4.78 21.02 40.45
CA ILE A 6 4.88 19.63 40.91
C ILE A 6 4.31 19.67 42.36
N LYS A 7 3.15 19.03 42.56
CA LYS A 7 2.63 18.80 43.90
C LYS A 7 3.63 17.94 44.68
N PRO A 8 3.96 18.30 45.92
CA PRO A 8 4.84 17.47 46.77
C PRO A 8 4.32 16.04 46.84
N ALA A 9 5.23 15.04 46.80
CA ALA A 9 4.90 13.61 46.82
C ALA A 9 3.96 13.19 47.97
N ASN A 10 3.97 13.92 49.09
CA ASN A 10 3.10 13.70 50.24
C ASN A 10 1.64 14.15 50.02
N GLN A 11 1.28 14.75 48.89
CA GLN A 11 -0.11 15.04 48.49
C GLN A 11 -0.67 14.02 47.51
N ILE A 12 0.11 13.02 47.08
CA ILE A 12 -0.37 11.90 46.29
C ILE A 12 -1.01 10.91 47.26
N VAL A 13 -2.31 11.05 47.47
CA VAL A 13 -3.08 10.05 48.21
C VAL A 13 -3.36 8.91 47.27
N LEU A 14 -2.68 7.79 47.48
CA LEU A 14 -3.06 6.52 46.85
C LEU A 14 -4.30 6.01 47.56
N ASP A 15 -5.47 6.28 47.02
CA ASP A 15 -6.75 5.91 47.66
C ASP A 15 -7.12 4.45 47.46
N ASP A 16 -6.39 3.75 46.58
CA ASP A 16 -6.69 2.37 46.27
C ASP A 16 -5.44 1.61 45.83
N VAL A 17 -5.33 0.38 46.27
CA VAL A 17 -4.22 -0.53 45.94
C VAL A 17 -4.19 -0.86 44.43
N PHE A 18 -5.32 -0.69 43.75
CA PHE A 18 -5.52 -1.16 42.37
C PHE A 18 -5.68 -0.05 41.33
N THR A 19 -6.06 1.17 41.72
CA THR A 19 -6.38 2.23 40.77
C THR A 19 -6.27 3.62 41.40
N SER A 20 -5.61 4.57 40.73
CA SER A 20 -5.60 5.97 41.16
C SER A 20 -6.99 6.61 40.97
N LYS A 21 -7.33 7.63 41.79
CA LYS A 21 -8.59 8.38 41.67
C LYS A 21 -8.79 8.97 40.26
N SER A 22 -7.71 9.33 39.58
CA SER A 22 -7.74 9.90 38.23
C SER A 22 -8.21 8.91 37.19
N LEU A 23 -8.09 7.61 37.45
CA LEU A 23 -8.50 6.53 36.51
C LEU A 23 -9.93 6.02 36.77
N ARG A 24 -10.58 6.41 37.91
CA ARG A 24 -11.94 5.94 38.23
C ARG A 24 -13.05 6.44 37.35
N HIS A 25 -12.80 7.40 36.48
CA HIS A 25 -13.77 8.00 35.57
C HIS A 25 -13.24 8.06 34.13
N CYS A 26 -12.99 6.90 33.57
CA CYS A 26 -12.51 6.73 32.18
C CYS A 26 -13.64 6.46 31.21
N ALA A 27 -14.69 7.30 31.21
CA ALA A 27 -15.57 7.35 30.05
C ALA A 27 -14.82 8.01 28.89
N ALA A 28 -15.05 7.52 27.67
CA ALA A 28 -14.50 8.13 26.45
C ALA A 28 -14.72 9.65 26.50
N ALA A 29 -13.64 10.41 26.51
CA ALA A 29 -13.71 11.86 26.64
C ALA A 29 -14.10 12.47 25.28
N LEU A 30 -15.39 12.72 25.09
CA LEU A 30 -15.92 13.40 23.90
C LEU A 30 -15.79 14.93 23.97
N LYS A 31 -15.28 15.46 25.06
CA LYS A 31 -15.06 16.90 25.29
C LYS A 31 -13.62 17.12 25.74
N PHE A 32 -13.08 18.29 25.36
CA PHE A 32 -11.75 18.68 25.82
C PHE A 32 -11.73 18.76 27.37
N PRO A 33 -10.81 18.07 28.04
CA PRO A 33 -10.76 18.04 29.51
C PRO A 33 -10.54 19.44 30.08
N ALA A 34 -11.22 19.75 31.17
CA ALA A 34 -11.10 21.06 31.85
C ALA A 34 -9.79 21.21 32.65
N GLY A 35 -9.08 20.13 32.95
CA GLY A 35 -7.86 20.16 33.75
C GLY A 35 -6.81 19.16 33.27
N GLU A 36 -5.56 19.41 33.67
CA GLU A 36 -4.43 18.50 33.40
C GLU A 36 -4.50 17.24 34.28
N LYS A 37 -3.92 16.16 33.78
CA LYS A 37 -3.78 14.88 34.47
C LYS A 37 -2.31 14.47 34.55
N LEU A 38 -1.97 13.48 35.36
CA LEU A 38 -0.62 12.95 35.43
C LEU A 38 -0.27 12.21 34.12
N PRO A 39 0.90 12.47 33.53
CA PRO A 39 1.30 11.83 32.27
C PRO A 39 1.26 10.31 32.32
N ARG A 40 1.66 9.71 33.46
CA ARG A 40 1.66 8.26 33.66
C ARG A 40 0.24 7.67 33.61
N ASP A 41 -0.70 8.32 34.29
CA ASP A 41 -2.10 7.87 34.35
C ASP A 41 -2.72 7.86 32.92
N ILE A 42 -2.38 8.90 32.13
CA ILE A 42 -2.87 8.98 30.75
C ILE A 42 -2.20 7.96 29.84
N TYR A 43 -0.90 7.73 30.06
CA TYR A 43 -0.21 6.66 29.32
C TYR A 43 -0.84 5.30 29.58
N GLU A 44 -1.05 4.94 30.84
CA GLU A 44 -1.65 3.65 31.20
C GLU A 44 -3.08 3.52 30.66
N LEU A 45 -3.89 4.58 30.79
CA LEU A 45 -5.24 4.60 30.21
C LEU A 45 -5.27 4.32 28.73
N ILE A 46 -4.44 5.02 27.95
CA ILE A 46 -4.38 4.85 26.49
C ILE A 46 -3.80 3.47 26.14
N HIS A 47 -2.76 3.04 26.87
CA HIS A 47 -2.16 1.72 26.66
C HIS A 47 -3.17 0.59 26.86
N ASP A 48 -3.98 0.66 27.93
CA ASP A 48 -5.01 -0.34 28.23
C ASP A 48 -6.11 -0.36 27.15
N GLU A 49 -6.51 0.82 26.67
CA GLU A 49 -7.48 0.93 25.57
C GLU A 49 -6.95 0.30 24.27
N LEU A 50 -5.67 0.52 23.95
CA LEU A 50 -4.99 -0.07 22.79
C LEU A 50 -4.83 -1.60 22.87
N MET A 51 -4.93 -2.20 24.06
CA MET A 51 -4.94 -3.67 24.21
C MET A 51 -6.17 -4.33 23.58
N LEU A 52 -7.23 -3.56 23.29
CA LEU A 52 -8.41 -4.03 22.57
C LEU A 52 -8.17 -4.13 21.05
N ASP A 53 -7.09 -3.55 20.54
CA ASP A 53 -6.71 -3.67 19.14
C ASP A 53 -6.28 -5.10 18.79
N GLY A 54 -6.42 -5.47 17.53
CA GLY A 54 -6.01 -6.78 17.01
C GLY A 54 -4.49 -6.98 16.99
N ASN A 55 -4.08 -8.24 16.97
CA ASN A 55 -2.67 -8.59 16.78
C ASN A 55 -2.25 -8.37 15.32
N ALA A 56 -1.33 -7.43 15.10
CA ALA A 56 -0.85 -7.07 13.76
C ALA A 56 -0.27 -8.26 12.97
N ARG A 57 0.36 -9.27 13.63
CA ARG A 57 0.89 -10.47 12.97
C ARG A 57 -0.21 -11.40 12.45
N MET A 58 -1.39 -11.41 13.08
CA MET A 58 -2.56 -12.20 12.68
C MET A 58 -3.45 -11.46 11.68
N ASN A 59 -3.15 -10.20 11.38
CA ASN A 59 -3.82 -9.45 10.33
C ASN A 59 -3.19 -9.79 8.97
N LEU A 60 -3.72 -10.80 8.29
CA LEU A 60 -3.27 -11.21 6.96
C LEU A 60 -3.97 -10.45 5.82
N ALA A 61 -4.82 -9.48 6.14
CA ALA A 61 -5.46 -8.59 5.18
C ALA A 61 -4.55 -7.45 4.72
N THR A 62 -3.70 -6.95 5.62
CA THR A 62 -2.87 -5.77 5.37
C THR A 62 -1.63 -6.07 4.54
N PHE A 63 -1.34 -5.16 3.62
CA PHE A 63 -0.09 -5.16 2.83
C PHE A 63 1.09 -4.57 3.61
N CYS A 64 0.84 -3.77 4.65
CA CYS A 64 1.88 -3.06 5.37
C CYS A 64 2.73 -4.02 6.21
N THR A 65 4.03 -3.75 6.28
CA THR A 65 4.92 -4.50 7.16
C THR A 65 4.50 -4.34 8.62
N THR A 66 4.67 -5.39 9.40
CA THR A 66 4.36 -5.42 10.84
C THR A 66 5.55 -5.86 11.68
N TRP A 67 6.72 -5.90 11.07
CA TRP A 67 7.96 -6.29 11.73
C TRP A 67 9.07 -5.30 11.37
N GLU A 68 9.83 -4.90 12.35
CA GLU A 68 11.02 -4.06 12.21
C GLU A 68 12.10 -4.48 13.21
N GLU A 69 13.36 -4.22 12.86
CA GLU A 69 14.51 -4.39 13.76
C GLU A 69 14.47 -3.35 14.90
N PRO A 70 15.00 -3.67 16.10
CA PRO A 70 15.05 -2.72 17.23
C PRO A 70 15.74 -1.40 16.88
N GLU A 71 16.76 -1.45 16.04
CA GLU A 71 17.52 -0.28 15.58
C GLU A 71 16.66 0.71 14.79
N ILE A 72 15.67 0.20 14.03
CA ILE A 72 14.69 1.05 13.32
C ILE A 72 13.86 1.83 14.33
N ARG A 73 13.38 1.18 15.40
CA ARG A 73 12.61 1.84 16.46
C ARG A 73 13.43 2.92 17.14
N GLN A 74 14.69 2.64 17.42
CA GLN A 74 15.59 3.62 18.02
C GLN A 74 15.78 4.82 17.09
N LEU A 75 16.12 4.60 15.80
CA LEU A 75 16.27 5.67 14.82
C LEU A 75 14.97 6.49 14.65
N MET A 76 13.81 5.82 14.59
CA MET A 76 12.52 6.50 14.51
C MET A 76 12.29 7.43 15.70
N ASN A 77 12.62 6.97 16.92
CA ASN A 77 12.51 7.77 18.14
C ASN A 77 13.47 8.98 18.15
N GLU A 78 14.70 8.80 17.67
CA GLU A 78 15.68 9.88 17.52
C GLU A 78 15.28 10.89 16.43
N CYS A 79 14.45 10.48 15.49
CA CYS A 79 13.98 11.29 14.36
C CYS A 79 12.59 11.90 14.54
N ILE A 80 12.00 11.85 15.74
CA ILE A 80 10.62 12.31 16.00
C ILE A 80 10.40 13.80 15.66
N SER A 81 11.45 14.61 15.74
CA SER A 81 11.42 16.04 15.39
C SER A 81 11.72 16.35 13.93
N LYS A 82 12.13 15.36 13.12
CA LYS A 82 12.57 15.59 11.74
C LYS A 82 11.36 15.87 10.84
N ASN A 83 11.29 17.09 10.31
CA ASN A 83 10.28 17.52 9.35
C ASN A 83 10.89 17.63 7.94
N MET A 84 10.36 16.89 6.98
CA MET A 84 10.91 16.79 5.63
C MET A 84 10.85 18.08 4.82
N ILE A 85 9.98 19.03 5.17
CA ILE A 85 9.95 20.32 4.47
C ILE A 85 11.08 21.25 4.93
N ASP A 86 11.58 21.09 6.16
CA ASP A 86 12.60 21.96 6.76
C ASP A 86 14.02 21.48 6.36
N LYS A 87 14.31 21.54 5.05
CA LYS A 87 15.57 21.06 4.49
C LYS A 87 16.80 21.83 4.96
N ASP A 88 16.61 23.08 5.36
CA ASP A 88 17.70 23.91 5.89
C ASP A 88 18.08 23.49 7.32
N GLU A 89 17.07 23.15 8.15
CA GLU A 89 17.32 22.64 9.50
C GLU A 89 17.78 21.17 9.48
N TYR A 90 17.25 20.35 8.55
CA TYR A 90 17.54 18.92 8.44
C TYR A 90 18.19 18.54 7.11
N PRO A 91 19.34 19.14 6.72
CA PRO A 91 19.95 18.91 5.41
C PRO A 91 20.38 17.44 5.19
N GLN A 92 20.80 16.73 6.25
CA GLN A 92 21.15 15.32 6.16
C GLN A 92 19.95 14.42 5.91
N THR A 93 18.79 14.74 6.47
CA THR A 93 17.54 14.00 6.21
C THR A 93 17.10 14.22 4.75
N ALA A 94 17.23 15.43 4.24
CA ALA A 94 16.94 15.74 2.84
C ALA A 94 17.91 15.04 1.87
N GLU A 95 19.21 14.99 2.23
CA GLU A 95 20.22 14.25 1.47
C GLU A 95 19.94 12.74 1.46
N ILE A 96 19.50 12.18 2.58
CA ILE A 96 19.10 10.76 2.67
C ILE A 96 17.88 10.48 1.78
N GLU A 97 16.89 11.38 1.74
CA GLU A 97 15.77 11.26 0.80
C GLU A 97 16.28 11.17 -0.65
N THR A 98 17.19 12.06 -1.03
CA THR A 98 17.80 12.08 -2.37
C THR A 98 18.53 10.77 -2.68
N ARG A 99 19.31 10.25 -1.73
CA ARG A 99 19.99 8.95 -1.87
C ARG A 99 19.00 7.81 -2.06
N CYS A 100 17.92 7.77 -1.30
CA CYS A 100 16.86 6.77 -1.47
C CYS A 100 16.24 6.83 -2.87
N VAL A 101 15.95 8.03 -3.40
CA VAL A 101 15.45 8.22 -4.77
C VAL A 101 16.42 7.64 -5.80
N HIS A 102 17.72 7.95 -5.69
CA HIS A 102 18.71 7.43 -6.63
C HIS A 102 18.94 5.92 -6.49
N MET A 103 18.86 5.36 -5.28
CA MET A 103 18.93 3.91 -5.06
C MET A 103 17.72 3.19 -5.67
N LEU A 104 16.52 3.77 -5.59
CA LEU A 104 15.32 3.25 -6.25
C LEU A 104 15.40 3.39 -7.76
N ALA A 105 15.94 4.51 -8.26
CA ALA A 105 16.16 4.72 -9.68
C ALA A 105 17.11 3.67 -10.28
N ASP A 106 18.20 3.35 -9.57
CA ASP A 106 19.12 2.26 -9.94
C ASP A 106 18.41 0.90 -9.88
N LEU A 107 17.66 0.65 -8.80
CA LEU A 107 16.92 -0.59 -8.62
C LEU A 107 15.90 -0.85 -9.75
N TRP A 108 15.28 0.21 -10.27
CA TRP A 108 14.27 0.16 -11.34
C TRP A 108 14.83 0.53 -12.71
N ASN A 109 16.14 0.39 -12.88
CA ASN A 109 16.83 0.53 -14.16
C ASN A 109 16.56 1.87 -14.88
N SER A 110 16.52 2.98 -14.13
CA SER A 110 16.43 4.32 -14.72
C SER A 110 17.65 4.59 -15.62
N PRO A 111 17.46 5.12 -16.83
CA PRO A 111 18.58 5.41 -17.74
C PRO A 111 19.53 6.48 -17.19
N GLN A 112 19.09 7.28 -16.22
CA GLN A 112 19.84 8.37 -15.59
C GLN A 112 19.67 8.34 -14.07
N ALA A 113 19.93 7.20 -13.44
CA ALA A 113 19.63 6.97 -12.02
C ALA A 113 20.20 8.06 -11.08
N ALA A 114 21.39 8.61 -11.38
CA ALA A 114 22.03 9.65 -10.59
C ALA A 114 21.36 11.03 -10.66
N THR A 115 20.44 11.25 -11.60
CA THR A 115 19.74 12.52 -11.82
C THR A 115 18.22 12.36 -11.91
N THR A 116 17.73 11.15 -11.67
CA THR A 116 16.30 10.84 -11.68
C THR A 116 15.56 11.72 -10.68
N MET A 117 14.46 12.31 -11.13
CA MET A 117 13.57 13.10 -10.28
C MET A 117 12.63 12.17 -9.50
N GLY A 118 12.46 12.46 -8.24
CA GLY A 118 11.55 11.71 -7.38
C GLY A 118 11.44 12.35 -6.01
N CYS A 119 10.53 11.84 -5.21
CA CYS A 119 10.40 12.22 -3.80
C CYS A 119 9.79 11.10 -2.95
N SER A 120 10.00 11.23 -1.64
CA SER A 120 9.23 10.51 -0.64
C SER A 120 7.83 11.12 -0.50
N THR A 121 6.91 10.28 -0.10
CA THR A 121 5.52 10.62 0.21
C THR A 121 5.09 9.93 1.48
N THR A 122 3.90 10.22 1.99
CA THR A 122 3.34 9.54 3.18
C THR A 122 2.83 8.13 2.87
N GLY A 123 2.90 7.70 1.62
CA GLY A 123 2.51 6.37 1.13
C GLY A 123 2.24 6.39 -0.36
N SER A 124 2.05 5.21 -0.96
CA SER A 124 1.82 5.09 -2.40
C SER A 124 0.56 5.82 -2.89
N SER A 125 -0.43 6.06 -2.04
CA SER A 125 -1.61 6.83 -2.46
C SER A 125 -1.26 8.27 -2.83
N GLU A 126 -0.43 8.95 -2.05
CA GLU A 126 0.10 10.27 -2.39
C GLU A 126 1.02 10.19 -3.62
N ALA A 127 1.88 9.17 -3.66
CA ALA A 127 2.80 8.94 -4.77
C ALA A 127 2.06 8.71 -6.10
N ALA A 128 0.99 7.91 -6.10
CA ALA A 128 0.10 7.70 -7.25
C ALA A 128 -0.57 9.01 -7.70
N MET A 129 -1.05 9.82 -6.74
CA MET A 129 -1.66 11.12 -7.04
C MET A 129 -0.67 12.08 -7.70
N LEU A 130 0.59 12.11 -7.27
CA LEU A 130 1.64 12.90 -7.89
C LEU A 130 1.95 12.43 -9.32
N GLY A 131 2.03 11.10 -9.53
CA GLY A 131 2.16 10.50 -10.86
C GLY A 131 1.01 10.89 -11.78
N GLY A 132 -0.23 10.77 -11.30
CA GLY A 132 -1.44 11.17 -12.01
C GLY A 132 -1.48 12.67 -12.34
N LEU A 133 -1.10 13.53 -11.40
CA LEU A 133 -1.02 14.98 -11.63
C LEU A 133 0.01 15.32 -12.71
N ALA A 134 1.19 14.70 -12.68
CA ALA A 134 2.20 14.92 -13.70
C ALA A 134 1.68 14.54 -15.10
N MET A 135 1.01 13.38 -15.23
CA MET A 135 0.36 12.98 -16.48
C MET A 135 -0.70 13.99 -16.94
N LYS A 136 -1.55 14.47 -16.02
CA LYS A 136 -2.61 15.46 -16.34
C LYS A 136 -2.02 16.78 -16.82
N TRP A 137 -0.97 17.31 -16.17
CA TRP A 137 -0.33 18.58 -16.57
C TRP A 137 0.38 18.44 -17.92
N ARG A 138 1.07 17.33 -18.17
CA ARG A 138 1.67 17.03 -19.49
C ARG A 138 0.60 16.96 -20.60
N TRP A 139 -0.53 16.33 -20.33
CA TRP A 139 -1.65 16.31 -21.27
C TRP A 139 -2.16 17.72 -21.54
N ARG A 140 -2.35 18.57 -20.52
CA ARG A 140 -2.76 19.98 -20.69
C ARG A 140 -1.78 20.77 -21.57
N GLU A 141 -0.49 20.61 -21.35
CA GLU A 141 0.54 21.26 -22.18
C GLU A 141 0.47 20.75 -23.63
N ARG A 142 0.29 19.46 -23.84
CA ARG A 142 0.12 18.86 -25.17
C ARG A 142 -1.10 19.45 -25.88
N MET A 143 -2.26 19.53 -25.22
CA MET A 143 -3.48 20.11 -25.78
C MET A 143 -3.30 21.60 -26.10
N LYS A 144 -2.66 22.36 -25.21
CA LYS A 144 -2.35 23.77 -25.45
C LYS A 144 -1.43 23.98 -26.66
N LYS A 145 -0.39 23.17 -26.80
CA LYS A 145 0.54 23.22 -27.96
C LYS A 145 -0.18 22.87 -29.27
N ALA A 146 -1.16 21.97 -29.22
CA ALA A 146 -1.98 21.60 -30.37
C ALA A 146 -3.09 22.62 -30.71
N GLY A 147 -3.22 23.73 -29.93
CA GLY A 147 -4.28 24.72 -30.11
C GLY A 147 -5.69 24.19 -29.83
N LYS A 148 -5.80 23.08 -29.11
CA LYS A 148 -7.09 22.47 -28.76
C LYS A 148 -7.55 23.00 -27.38
N THR A 149 -8.87 23.24 -27.27
CA THR A 149 -9.48 23.40 -25.95
C THR A 149 -9.43 22.07 -25.22
N SER A 150 -9.02 22.07 -23.96
CA SER A 150 -8.98 20.85 -23.16
C SER A 150 -10.38 20.23 -23.05
N GLY A 151 -10.56 19.01 -23.58
CA GLY A 151 -11.74 18.19 -23.32
C GLY A 151 -11.73 17.65 -21.88
N GLN A 152 -12.63 16.73 -21.60
CA GLN A 152 -12.64 16.02 -20.32
C GLN A 152 -11.44 15.04 -20.30
N PRO A 153 -10.45 15.23 -19.41
CA PRO A 153 -9.33 14.30 -19.30
C PRO A 153 -9.80 12.94 -18.80
N ASN A 154 -9.24 11.87 -19.32
CA ASN A 154 -9.50 10.52 -18.85
C ASN A 154 -8.20 9.77 -18.56
N ILE A 155 -8.31 8.79 -17.66
CA ILE A 155 -7.23 7.87 -17.31
C ILE A 155 -7.72 6.43 -17.46
N ILE A 156 -6.89 5.57 -18.02
CA ILE A 156 -7.24 4.17 -18.22
C ILE A 156 -6.53 3.32 -17.17
N THR A 157 -7.28 2.43 -16.55
CA THR A 157 -6.79 1.55 -15.49
C THR A 157 -7.36 0.15 -15.65
N GLY A 158 -6.65 -0.86 -15.16
CA GLY A 158 -7.25 -2.12 -14.77
C GLY A 158 -8.00 -1.98 -13.44
N PRO A 159 -8.31 -3.09 -12.74
CA PRO A 159 -8.87 -3.09 -11.40
C PRO A 159 -7.86 -2.53 -10.39
N VAL A 160 -8.03 -1.27 -10.01
CA VAL A 160 -7.07 -0.51 -9.19
C VAL A 160 -7.51 -0.34 -7.74
N GLN A 161 -6.55 0.04 -6.92
CA GLN A 161 -6.79 0.44 -5.54
C GLN A 161 -7.54 1.80 -5.52
N ILE A 162 -8.34 2.02 -4.48
CA ILE A 162 -9.22 3.21 -4.32
C ILE A 162 -8.51 4.57 -4.48
N CYS A 163 -7.18 4.62 -4.32
CA CYS A 163 -6.42 5.86 -4.50
C CYS A 163 -6.57 6.45 -5.92
N TRP A 164 -6.71 5.61 -6.96
CA TRP A 164 -6.92 6.06 -8.32
C TRP A 164 -8.33 6.60 -8.56
N HIS A 165 -9.35 6.00 -7.91
CA HIS A 165 -10.71 6.57 -7.90
C HIS A 165 -10.75 7.92 -7.17
N LYS A 166 -9.99 8.05 -6.05
CA LYS A 166 -9.85 9.34 -5.37
C LYS A 166 -9.12 10.36 -6.25
N PHE A 167 -8.02 9.95 -6.91
CA PHE A 167 -7.34 10.82 -7.88
C PHE A 167 -8.32 11.34 -8.94
N ALA A 168 -9.05 10.44 -9.59
CA ALA A 168 -9.98 10.77 -10.64
C ALA A 168 -11.04 11.78 -10.15
N ARG A 169 -11.63 11.53 -9.00
CA ARG A 169 -12.66 12.41 -8.42
C ARG A 169 -12.12 13.75 -7.95
N TYR A 170 -10.95 13.77 -7.28
CA TYR A 170 -10.43 15.01 -6.71
C TYR A 170 -9.90 15.98 -7.76
N TRP A 171 -9.40 15.47 -8.86
CA TRP A 171 -8.84 16.29 -9.94
C TRP A 171 -9.67 16.29 -11.21
N ASP A 172 -10.94 15.90 -11.13
CA ASP A 172 -11.89 15.95 -12.26
C ASP A 172 -11.32 15.26 -13.51
N VAL A 173 -11.00 13.97 -13.36
CA VAL A 173 -10.52 13.08 -14.42
C VAL A 173 -11.51 11.94 -14.55
N GLU A 174 -11.97 11.63 -15.75
CA GLU A 174 -12.77 10.44 -16.01
C GLU A 174 -11.89 9.20 -15.83
N ILE A 175 -12.30 8.25 -14.97
CA ILE A 175 -11.64 6.95 -14.87
C ILE A 175 -12.33 5.96 -15.82
N ARG A 176 -11.56 5.38 -16.75
CA ARG A 176 -12.00 4.32 -17.66
C ARG A 176 -11.42 3.01 -17.19
N GLU A 177 -12.04 2.46 -16.17
CA GLU A 177 -11.63 1.18 -15.59
C GLU A 177 -12.02 0.03 -16.50
N ILE A 178 -11.08 -0.90 -16.73
CA ILE A 178 -11.30 -2.13 -17.45
C ILE A 178 -11.91 -3.13 -16.46
N PRO A 179 -13.15 -3.60 -16.67
CA PRO A 179 -13.79 -4.53 -15.77
C PRO A 179 -13.09 -5.90 -15.81
N MET A 180 -13.19 -6.64 -14.71
CA MET A 180 -12.76 -8.04 -14.67
C MET A 180 -13.64 -8.93 -15.53
N GLU A 181 -13.13 -10.07 -15.93
CA GLU A 181 -13.88 -11.17 -16.51
C GLU A 181 -13.60 -12.44 -15.69
N HIS A 182 -14.57 -13.36 -15.65
CA HIS A 182 -14.37 -14.63 -14.97
C HIS A 182 -13.12 -15.35 -15.49
N GLY A 183 -12.20 -15.70 -14.59
CA GLY A 183 -10.91 -16.29 -14.94
C GLY A 183 -9.86 -15.32 -15.50
N LYS A 184 -10.21 -14.02 -15.71
CA LYS A 184 -9.31 -12.96 -16.17
C LYS A 184 -9.47 -11.73 -15.28
N TYR A 185 -8.59 -11.60 -14.30
CA TYR A 185 -8.72 -10.60 -13.24
C TYR A 185 -7.76 -9.41 -13.38
N VAL A 186 -7.06 -9.31 -14.49
CA VAL A 186 -6.16 -8.22 -14.86
C VAL A 186 -6.49 -7.69 -16.25
N SER A 187 -6.11 -6.44 -16.54
CA SER A 187 -6.34 -5.83 -17.84
C SER A 187 -5.54 -6.52 -18.95
N THR A 188 -6.04 -6.41 -20.18
CA THR A 188 -5.30 -6.83 -21.38
C THR A 188 -4.90 -5.64 -22.23
N PRO A 189 -3.82 -5.74 -23.02
CA PRO A 189 -3.40 -4.68 -23.93
C PRO A 189 -4.51 -4.21 -24.86
N GLU A 190 -5.33 -5.12 -25.40
CA GLU A 190 -6.42 -4.82 -26.33
C GLU A 190 -7.49 -3.94 -25.67
N GLU A 191 -7.88 -4.26 -24.43
CA GLU A 191 -8.88 -3.50 -23.68
C GLU A 191 -8.35 -2.12 -23.26
N VAL A 192 -7.04 -2.00 -23.01
CA VAL A 192 -6.38 -0.71 -22.78
C VAL A 192 -6.49 0.16 -24.04
N ILE A 193 -6.02 -0.33 -25.19
CA ILE A 193 -5.97 0.45 -26.43
C ILE A 193 -7.36 0.87 -26.89
N LYS A 194 -8.36 0.01 -26.77
CA LYS A 194 -9.76 0.30 -27.15
C LYS A 194 -10.34 1.51 -26.41
N ARG A 195 -9.84 1.85 -25.23
CA ARG A 195 -10.31 2.97 -24.39
C ARG A 195 -9.48 4.25 -24.56
N CYS A 196 -8.36 4.18 -25.27
CA CYS A 196 -7.49 5.32 -25.51
C CYS A 196 -8.10 6.32 -26.50
N ASP A 197 -7.98 7.60 -26.19
CA ASP A 197 -8.31 8.72 -27.08
C ASP A 197 -7.37 9.92 -26.89
N GLU A 198 -7.63 11.02 -27.57
CA GLU A 198 -6.82 12.26 -27.44
C GLU A 198 -6.88 12.90 -26.07
N ASN A 199 -7.91 12.62 -25.28
CA ASN A 199 -8.10 13.14 -23.92
C ASN A 199 -7.49 12.21 -22.87
N THR A 200 -6.91 11.08 -23.27
CA THR A 200 -6.25 10.17 -22.34
C THR A 200 -4.96 10.80 -21.82
N ILE A 201 -4.92 11.04 -20.50
CA ILE A 201 -3.74 11.58 -19.82
C ILE A 201 -2.64 10.55 -19.64
N GLY A 202 -3.02 9.29 -19.52
CA GLY A 202 -2.12 8.15 -19.35
C GLY A 202 -2.85 6.86 -19.04
N VAL A 203 -2.09 5.78 -19.03
CA VAL A 203 -2.50 4.44 -18.59
C VAL A 203 -1.82 4.12 -17.28
N VAL A 204 -2.54 3.48 -16.36
CA VAL A 204 -1.99 2.92 -15.11
C VAL A 204 -1.99 1.41 -15.20
N ALA A 205 -0.82 0.81 -15.10
CA ALA A 205 -0.68 -0.63 -14.96
C ALA A 205 -0.16 -0.98 -13.57
N THR A 206 -0.75 -1.99 -12.93
CA THR A 206 -0.49 -2.34 -11.53
C THR A 206 0.44 -3.54 -11.42
N LEU A 207 1.57 -3.37 -10.77
CA LEU A 207 2.50 -4.45 -10.44
C LEU A 207 2.11 -5.06 -9.09
N GLY A 208 1.10 -5.94 -9.10
CA GLY A 208 0.50 -6.55 -7.92
C GLY A 208 -0.83 -5.95 -7.52
N THR A 209 -1.90 -6.42 -8.17
CA THR A 209 -3.26 -5.94 -7.94
C THR A 209 -3.73 -6.21 -6.51
N THR A 210 -4.55 -5.31 -5.99
CA THR A 210 -5.07 -5.41 -4.62
C THR A 210 -6.00 -6.61 -4.45
N PHE A 211 -6.77 -6.96 -5.48
CA PHE A 211 -7.81 -7.98 -5.40
C PHE A 211 -7.25 -9.39 -5.48
N THR A 212 -6.51 -9.68 -6.53
CA THR A 212 -6.05 -11.04 -6.87
C THR A 212 -4.54 -11.23 -6.79
N LEU A 213 -3.78 -10.23 -6.38
CA LEU A 213 -2.32 -10.25 -6.20
C LEU A 213 -1.51 -10.28 -7.51
N GLN A 214 -2.14 -10.48 -8.65
CA GLN A 214 -1.50 -10.70 -9.95
C GLN A 214 -0.84 -9.42 -10.48
N TYR A 215 0.21 -9.57 -11.26
CA TYR A 215 0.81 -8.50 -12.04
C TYR A 215 0.02 -8.29 -13.32
N GLU A 216 -0.21 -7.04 -13.70
CA GLU A 216 -0.71 -6.72 -15.04
C GLU A 216 0.42 -6.88 -16.08
N PRO A 217 0.09 -7.15 -17.35
CA PRO A 217 1.07 -7.40 -18.42
C PRO A 217 1.69 -6.08 -18.91
N ILE A 218 2.59 -5.50 -18.09
CA ILE A 218 3.11 -4.13 -18.27
C ILE A 218 3.92 -4.00 -19.57
N GLU A 219 4.75 -4.99 -19.90
CA GLU A 219 5.55 -4.97 -21.12
C GLU A 219 4.66 -5.00 -22.39
N GLU A 220 3.65 -5.85 -22.38
CA GLU A 220 2.70 -5.99 -23.49
C GLU A 220 1.82 -4.74 -23.62
N ILE A 221 1.40 -4.12 -22.50
CA ILE A 221 0.68 -2.84 -22.52
C ILE A 221 1.57 -1.74 -23.09
N ALA A 222 2.83 -1.67 -22.70
CA ALA A 222 3.78 -0.70 -23.21
C ALA A 222 3.97 -0.86 -24.73
N ALA A 223 4.18 -2.08 -25.22
CA ALA A 223 4.31 -2.37 -26.64
C ALA A 223 3.05 -2.03 -27.45
N ALA A 224 1.86 -2.28 -26.88
CA ALA A 224 0.60 -1.90 -27.51
C ALA A 224 0.43 -0.38 -27.62
N LEU A 225 0.83 0.39 -26.59
CA LEU A 225 0.83 1.85 -26.62
C LEU A 225 1.84 2.42 -27.62
N ASP A 226 3.01 1.79 -27.79
CA ASP A 226 3.98 2.17 -28.82
C ASP A 226 3.38 1.99 -30.21
N LYS A 227 2.75 0.86 -30.47
CA LYS A 227 2.05 0.59 -31.74
C LYS A 227 0.87 1.57 -31.97
N LEU A 228 0.14 1.93 -30.91
CA LEU A 228 -0.92 2.94 -31.02
C LEU A 228 -0.35 4.29 -31.47
N GLN A 229 0.76 4.71 -30.90
CA GLN A 229 1.44 5.95 -31.27
C GLN A 229 1.90 5.92 -32.73
N GLU A 230 2.50 4.82 -33.18
CA GLU A 230 2.95 4.65 -34.60
C GLU A 230 1.79 4.77 -35.57
N THR A 231 0.62 4.24 -35.24
CA THR A 231 -0.53 4.17 -36.15
C THR A 231 -1.44 5.37 -36.10
N THR A 232 -1.55 6.04 -34.95
CA THR A 232 -2.52 7.13 -34.73
C THR A 232 -1.88 8.47 -34.35
N GLY A 233 -0.61 8.46 -33.94
CA GLY A 233 0.08 9.64 -33.40
C GLY A 233 -0.26 9.94 -31.94
N LEU A 234 -1.09 9.13 -31.28
CA LEU A 234 -1.44 9.30 -29.85
C LEU A 234 -0.28 8.88 -28.95
N ASP A 235 0.42 9.84 -28.40
CA ASP A 235 1.49 9.60 -27.41
C ASP A 235 0.91 9.57 -25.98
N ILE A 236 0.64 8.38 -25.47
CA ILE A 236 0.04 8.13 -24.17
C ILE A 236 1.07 7.50 -23.23
N PRO A 237 1.41 8.17 -22.10
CA PRO A 237 2.38 7.63 -21.15
C PRO A 237 1.81 6.48 -20.33
N LEU A 238 2.70 5.59 -19.88
CA LEU A 238 2.41 4.52 -18.93
C LEU A 238 2.96 4.91 -17.55
N HIS A 239 2.11 4.84 -16.54
CA HIS A 239 2.48 4.91 -15.13
C HIS A 239 2.38 3.52 -14.54
N VAL A 240 3.40 3.08 -13.80
CA VAL A 240 3.37 1.79 -13.11
C VAL A 240 3.06 2.00 -11.63
N ASP A 241 1.89 1.55 -11.20
CA ASP A 241 1.58 1.44 -9.78
C ASP A 241 2.22 0.17 -9.21
N ALA A 242 3.45 0.33 -8.75
CA ALA A 242 4.23 -0.72 -8.13
C ALA A 242 4.16 -0.66 -6.59
N ALA A 243 3.00 -0.24 -6.04
CA ALA A 243 2.80 -0.06 -4.60
C ALA A 243 3.25 -1.27 -3.79
N SER A 244 3.05 -2.47 -4.31
CA SER A 244 3.50 -3.73 -3.70
C SER A 244 4.69 -4.34 -4.44
N GLY A 245 4.60 -4.47 -5.76
CA GLY A 245 5.58 -5.19 -6.59
C GLY A 245 6.93 -4.49 -6.73
N GLY A 246 7.00 -3.17 -6.51
CA GLY A 246 8.25 -2.39 -6.69
C GLY A 246 9.41 -2.81 -5.78
N PHE A 247 9.12 -3.49 -4.67
CA PHE A 247 10.10 -4.09 -3.76
C PHE A 247 10.07 -5.63 -3.79
N LEU A 248 9.46 -6.22 -4.81
CA LEU A 248 9.41 -7.66 -5.01
C LEU A 248 10.07 -8.05 -6.33
N ALA A 249 9.53 -7.58 -7.46
CA ALA A 249 9.98 -7.96 -8.78
C ALA A 249 11.50 -7.75 -9.00
N PRO A 250 12.15 -6.64 -8.57
CA PRO A 250 13.58 -6.47 -8.76
C PRO A 250 14.46 -7.52 -8.08
N PHE A 251 13.94 -8.20 -7.06
CA PHE A 251 14.70 -9.16 -6.26
C PHE A 251 14.37 -10.61 -6.61
N ILE A 252 13.13 -10.89 -7.02
CA ILE A 252 12.63 -12.24 -7.27
C ILE A 252 12.55 -12.55 -8.77
N GLU A 253 12.17 -11.55 -9.57
CA GLU A 253 11.99 -11.66 -11.01
C GLU A 253 12.80 -10.57 -11.74
N PRO A 254 14.14 -10.51 -11.59
CA PRO A 254 14.97 -9.41 -12.10
C PRO A 254 14.89 -9.25 -13.62
N GLU A 255 14.55 -10.32 -14.34
CA GLU A 255 14.39 -10.31 -15.80
C GLU A 255 13.03 -9.78 -16.26
N LEU A 256 12.03 -9.73 -15.36
CA LEU A 256 10.71 -9.19 -15.69
C LEU A 256 10.81 -7.70 -16.05
N ARG A 257 10.37 -7.36 -17.25
CA ARG A 257 10.41 -5.98 -17.75
C ARG A 257 9.11 -5.25 -17.41
N TRP A 258 9.16 -4.42 -16.40
CA TRP A 258 8.01 -3.65 -15.91
C TRP A 258 8.39 -2.19 -15.57
N ASP A 259 9.68 -1.92 -15.51
CA ASP A 259 10.29 -0.70 -14.96
C ASP A 259 10.80 0.24 -16.08
N PHE A 260 11.71 1.13 -15.75
CA PHE A 260 12.27 2.12 -16.68
C PHE A 260 13.09 1.50 -17.83
N ARG A 261 13.28 0.19 -17.91
CA ARG A 261 13.77 -0.48 -19.13
C ARG A 261 12.77 -0.35 -20.28
N LEU A 262 11.50 -0.12 -19.97
CA LEU A 262 10.47 0.18 -20.96
C LEU A 262 10.38 1.70 -21.18
N PRO A 263 10.72 2.24 -22.37
CA PRO A 263 10.68 3.69 -22.63
C PRO A 263 9.31 4.32 -22.40
N ARG A 264 8.24 3.55 -22.57
CA ARG A 264 6.85 3.99 -22.36
C ARG A 264 6.51 4.22 -20.89
N VAL A 265 7.27 3.67 -19.93
CA VAL A 265 7.10 3.90 -18.50
C VAL A 265 7.71 5.26 -18.15
N HIS A 266 6.87 6.24 -17.90
CA HIS A 266 7.26 7.61 -17.58
C HIS A 266 7.37 7.86 -16.07
N SER A 267 6.63 7.11 -15.26
CA SER A 267 6.69 7.23 -13.80
C SER A 267 6.33 5.93 -13.11
N ILE A 268 6.86 5.77 -11.91
CA ILE A 268 6.63 4.59 -11.05
C ILE A 268 6.37 5.09 -9.63
N ASN A 269 5.36 4.54 -8.96
CA ASN A 269 5.19 4.72 -7.52
C ASN A 269 5.31 3.40 -6.76
N THR A 270 5.71 3.48 -5.50
CA THR A 270 5.73 2.34 -4.58
C THR A 270 5.43 2.72 -3.13
N SER A 271 5.06 1.73 -2.31
CA SER A 271 4.96 1.87 -0.85
C SER A 271 6.21 1.32 -0.18
N GLY A 272 6.99 2.18 0.45
CA GLY A 272 8.11 1.75 1.28
C GLY A 272 7.69 0.94 2.50
N HIS A 273 6.48 1.22 3.02
CA HIS A 273 5.91 0.58 4.20
C HIS A 273 5.19 -0.76 3.94
N LYS A 274 5.23 -1.28 2.70
CA LYS A 274 4.76 -2.64 2.36
C LYS A 274 5.97 -3.58 2.29
N PHE A 275 6.29 -4.08 1.12
CA PHE A 275 7.45 -4.96 0.91
C PHE A 275 8.81 -4.22 0.91
N GLY A 276 8.80 -2.89 1.00
CA GLY A 276 9.98 -2.09 1.29
C GLY A 276 10.43 -2.13 2.75
N LEU A 277 9.65 -2.79 3.63
CA LEU A 277 9.97 -3.12 5.03
C LEU A 277 10.17 -1.91 5.97
N SER A 278 9.77 -0.72 5.54
CA SER A 278 9.79 0.47 6.40
C SER A 278 8.53 0.56 7.25
N PRO A 279 8.57 1.16 8.44
CA PRO A 279 7.37 1.48 9.21
C PRO A 279 6.38 2.32 8.40
N LEU A 280 5.08 2.25 8.77
CA LEU A 280 3.99 2.99 8.10
C LEU A 280 4.32 4.47 7.92
N GLY A 281 3.93 5.02 6.77
CA GLY A 281 4.04 6.45 6.48
C GLY A 281 5.12 6.81 5.47
N VAL A 282 5.54 5.89 4.60
CA VAL A 282 6.45 6.20 3.49
C VAL A 282 6.03 5.53 2.19
N GLY A 283 6.08 6.30 1.12
CA GLY A 283 5.99 5.86 -0.27
C GLY A 283 6.95 6.67 -1.13
N TRP A 284 7.08 6.29 -2.37
CA TRP A 284 8.02 6.90 -3.32
C TRP A 284 7.35 7.04 -4.67
N VAL A 285 7.67 8.14 -5.35
CA VAL A 285 7.37 8.33 -6.77
C VAL A 285 8.62 8.82 -7.49
N LEU A 286 8.89 8.21 -8.64
CA LEU A 286 10.01 8.56 -9.51
C LEU A 286 9.51 8.79 -10.93
N TRP A 287 10.12 9.74 -11.62
CA TRP A 287 9.89 10.02 -13.03
C TRP A 287 11.12 9.65 -13.84
N ARG A 288 10.89 9.05 -15.01
CA ARG A 288 11.97 8.59 -15.91
C ARG A 288 12.91 9.71 -16.29
N GLU A 289 12.35 10.85 -16.67
CA GLU A 289 13.10 12.02 -17.12
C GLU A 289 12.57 13.29 -16.46
N LYS A 290 13.40 14.34 -16.42
CA LYS A 290 13.04 15.60 -15.79
C LYS A 290 11.75 16.22 -16.37
N HIS A 291 11.55 16.08 -17.68
CA HIS A 291 10.36 16.64 -18.34
C HIS A 291 9.07 15.86 -18.06
N ASP A 292 9.15 14.66 -17.46
CA ASP A 292 7.98 13.90 -17.02
C ASP A 292 7.33 14.51 -15.78
N LEU A 293 8.06 15.33 -15.01
CA LEU A 293 7.54 16.15 -13.93
C LEU A 293 7.44 17.61 -14.41
N PRO A 294 6.24 18.12 -14.77
CA PRO A 294 6.06 19.51 -15.18
C PRO A 294 6.52 20.51 -14.13
N GLU A 295 7.20 21.58 -14.58
CA GLU A 295 7.72 22.62 -13.68
C GLU A 295 6.60 23.36 -12.92
N ASP A 296 5.40 23.48 -13.50
CA ASP A 296 4.20 24.04 -12.86
C ASP A 296 3.77 23.31 -11.58
N LEU A 297 4.23 22.07 -11.37
CA LEU A 297 3.97 21.29 -10.15
C LEU A 297 5.06 21.46 -9.09
N ILE A 298 6.13 22.18 -9.38
CA ILE A 298 7.23 22.43 -8.45
C ILE A 298 7.04 23.80 -7.80
N PHE A 299 6.82 23.79 -6.49
CA PHE A 299 6.65 25.00 -5.70
C PHE A 299 7.95 25.35 -5.00
N ASN A 300 8.31 26.64 -5.00
CA ASN A 300 9.49 27.13 -4.29
C ASN A 300 9.07 27.80 -2.98
N VAL A 301 9.59 27.30 -1.88
CA VAL A 301 9.35 27.82 -0.53
C VAL A 301 10.62 28.57 -0.07
N ASN A 302 10.48 29.83 0.36
CA ASN A 302 11.61 30.68 0.75
C ASN A 302 11.53 31.22 2.19
N TYR A 303 10.42 31.04 2.88
CA TYR A 303 10.21 31.55 4.23
C TYR A 303 10.69 30.61 5.36
N LEU A 304 11.25 29.46 5.00
CA LEU A 304 11.88 28.51 5.94
C LEU A 304 13.40 28.57 5.95
N GLY A 305 14.02 29.61 5.35
CA GLY A 305 15.45 29.83 5.40
C GLY A 305 16.23 29.43 4.14
N GLY A 306 15.62 29.42 2.98
CA GLY A 306 16.29 29.12 1.70
C GLY A 306 15.31 28.97 0.56
N ASN A 307 15.78 28.70 -0.65
CA ASN A 307 14.89 28.36 -1.76
C ASN A 307 14.75 26.83 -1.84
N MET A 308 13.60 26.33 -1.38
CA MET A 308 13.35 24.90 -1.25
C MET A 308 12.29 24.46 -2.27
N PRO A 309 12.67 23.77 -3.35
CA PRO A 309 11.71 23.19 -4.26
C PRO A 309 10.99 22.01 -3.58
N THR A 310 9.65 22.01 -3.71
CA THR A 310 8.79 20.90 -3.24
C THR A 310 7.68 20.63 -4.25
N PHE A 311 7.31 19.37 -4.39
CA PHE A 311 6.19 18.91 -5.21
C PHE A 311 5.35 17.84 -4.51
N ALA A 312 5.68 17.47 -3.27
CA ALA A 312 4.85 16.63 -2.42
C ALA A 312 3.51 17.34 -2.12
N LEU A 313 2.43 16.56 -2.03
CA LEU A 313 1.11 17.11 -1.67
C LEU A 313 1.08 17.61 -0.22
N ASN A 314 1.73 16.89 0.68
CA ASN A 314 1.83 17.26 2.08
C ASN A 314 3.01 18.20 2.31
N PHE A 315 2.80 19.27 3.09
CA PHE A 315 3.86 20.19 3.45
C PHE A 315 4.72 19.61 4.57
N SER A 316 4.28 19.69 5.82
CA SER A 316 4.96 19.05 6.94
C SER A 316 4.70 17.56 6.95
N ARG A 317 5.77 16.77 7.02
CA ARG A 317 5.69 15.30 7.12
C ARG A 317 6.90 14.75 7.87
N PRO A 318 6.75 13.60 8.57
CA PRO A 318 7.82 13.04 9.38
C PRO A 318 8.97 12.50 8.52
N GLY A 319 10.20 12.72 8.97
CA GLY A 319 11.42 12.24 8.32
C GLY A 319 11.88 10.85 8.80
N GLY A 320 11.41 10.40 9.95
CA GLY A 320 11.86 9.13 10.54
C GLY A 320 11.64 7.91 9.64
N GLN A 321 10.53 7.87 8.90
CA GLN A 321 10.21 6.78 7.98
C GLN A 321 11.20 6.69 6.80
N ILE A 322 11.70 7.83 6.34
CA ILE A 322 12.70 7.90 5.28
C ILE A 322 14.04 7.36 5.79
N ILE A 323 14.40 7.73 7.01
CA ILE A 323 15.59 7.21 7.69
C ILE A 323 15.49 5.69 7.88
N ALA A 324 14.34 5.18 8.30
CA ALA A 324 14.08 3.75 8.42
C ALA A 324 14.16 3.03 7.06
N GLN A 325 13.66 3.64 5.99
CA GLN A 325 13.79 3.08 4.64
C GLN A 325 15.27 3.01 4.20
N TYR A 326 16.01 4.07 4.43
CA TYR A 326 17.44 4.11 4.11
C TYR A 326 18.24 3.10 4.93
N TYR A 327 17.92 2.94 6.22
CA TYR A 327 18.47 1.88 7.06
C TYR A 327 18.29 0.50 6.41
N ASN A 328 17.05 0.17 6.02
CA ASN A 328 16.76 -1.11 5.37
C ASN A 328 17.54 -1.29 4.06
N PHE A 329 17.68 -0.24 3.25
CA PHE A 329 18.46 -0.32 2.01
C PHE A 329 19.93 -0.68 2.28
N LEU A 330 20.53 -0.03 3.26
CA LEU A 330 21.93 -0.28 3.61
C LEU A 330 22.13 -1.60 4.36
N ARG A 331 21.20 -1.93 5.26
CA ARG A 331 21.25 -3.12 6.12
C ARG A 331 21.05 -4.41 5.35
N LEU A 332 20.09 -4.43 4.45
CA LEU A 332 19.68 -5.64 3.73
C LEU A 332 20.40 -5.75 2.38
N GLY A 333 20.56 -4.66 1.67
CA GLY A 333 21.04 -4.69 0.30
C GLY A 333 20.17 -5.60 -0.61
N ARG A 334 20.63 -5.86 -1.83
CA ARG A 334 19.90 -6.75 -2.77
C ARG A 334 19.76 -8.17 -2.23
N GLU A 335 20.79 -8.71 -1.60
CA GLU A 335 20.79 -10.08 -1.08
C GLU A 335 19.80 -10.26 0.07
N GLY A 336 19.77 -9.34 1.03
CA GLY A 336 18.86 -9.40 2.19
C GLY A 336 17.41 -9.27 1.76
N TYR A 337 17.09 -8.32 0.86
CA TYR A 337 15.74 -8.21 0.29
C TYR A 337 15.34 -9.48 -0.45
N ALA A 338 16.19 -10.03 -1.33
CA ALA A 338 15.90 -11.25 -2.06
C ALA A 338 15.59 -12.43 -1.12
N LYS A 339 16.38 -12.63 -0.05
CA LYS A 339 16.15 -13.70 0.95
C LYS A 339 14.81 -13.53 1.67
N ILE A 340 14.50 -12.30 2.11
CA ILE A 340 13.25 -12.03 2.82
C ILE A 340 12.05 -12.24 1.89
N GLN A 341 12.09 -11.70 0.69
CA GLN A 341 10.98 -11.82 -0.25
C GLN A 341 10.79 -13.27 -0.70
N GLN A 342 11.87 -14.02 -0.99
CA GLN A 342 11.77 -15.43 -1.33
C GLN A 342 11.12 -16.24 -0.19
N SER A 343 11.51 -15.99 1.04
CA SER A 343 10.88 -16.65 2.20
C SER A 343 9.36 -16.37 2.29
N CYS A 344 8.91 -15.17 1.88
CA CYS A 344 7.49 -14.86 1.82
C CYS A 344 6.78 -15.66 0.71
N TYR A 345 7.39 -15.80 -0.46
CA TYR A 345 6.85 -16.64 -1.54
C TYR A 345 6.77 -18.10 -1.16
N ASP A 346 7.85 -18.65 -0.58
CA ASP A 346 7.93 -20.05 -0.14
C ASP A 346 6.81 -20.37 0.86
N ALA A 347 6.59 -19.50 1.84
CA ALA A 347 5.52 -19.64 2.82
C ALA A 347 4.12 -19.54 2.17
N GLY A 348 3.94 -18.69 1.17
CA GLY A 348 2.71 -18.60 0.38
C GLY A 348 2.41 -19.90 -0.38
N MET A 349 3.39 -20.42 -1.09
CA MET A 349 3.27 -21.70 -1.82
C MET A 349 3.00 -22.87 -0.87
N PHE A 350 3.68 -22.90 0.27
CA PHE A 350 3.43 -23.89 1.32
C PHE A 350 1.95 -23.85 1.77
N PHE A 351 1.42 -22.67 2.07
CA PHE A 351 0.03 -22.52 2.51
C PHE A 351 -0.98 -22.89 1.42
N ALA A 352 -0.76 -22.46 0.17
CA ALA A 352 -1.61 -22.84 -0.96
C ALA A 352 -1.67 -24.37 -1.17
N LYS A 353 -0.51 -25.04 -1.02
CA LYS A 353 -0.45 -26.51 -1.07
C LYS A 353 -1.28 -27.15 0.05
N LYS A 354 -1.26 -26.58 1.25
CA LYS A 354 -2.10 -27.03 2.36
C LYS A 354 -3.58 -26.82 2.09
N LEU A 355 -3.99 -25.63 1.63
CA LEU A 355 -5.39 -25.35 1.30
C LEU A 355 -5.96 -26.31 0.25
N LYS A 356 -5.18 -26.66 -0.77
CA LYS A 356 -5.57 -27.65 -1.80
C LYS A 356 -5.94 -29.01 -1.22
N THR A 357 -5.37 -29.40 -0.07
CA THR A 357 -5.70 -30.70 0.57
C THR A 357 -7.10 -30.76 1.16
N LEU A 358 -7.77 -29.61 1.33
CA LEU A 358 -9.16 -29.57 1.82
C LEU A 358 -10.19 -29.88 0.72
N ASP A 359 -9.77 -29.84 -0.54
CA ASP A 359 -10.58 -30.10 -1.74
C ASP A 359 -11.89 -29.27 -1.87
N LEU A 360 -11.97 -28.16 -1.16
CA LEU A 360 -13.10 -27.22 -1.16
C LEU A 360 -12.82 -25.93 -1.91
N PHE A 361 -11.53 -25.60 -2.07
CA PHE A 361 -11.10 -24.31 -2.55
C PHE A 361 -10.42 -24.40 -3.93
N GLU A 362 -10.72 -23.42 -4.75
CA GLU A 362 -9.99 -23.12 -5.98
C GLU A 362 -9.00 -21.97 -5.68
N ILE A 363 -7.72 -22.17 -6.01
CA ILE A 363 -6.71 -21.13 -5.87
C ILE A 363 -6.71 -20.26 -7.12
N ILE A 364 -7.06 -18.98 -6.95
CA ILE A 364 -7.07 -17.98 -8.02
C ILE A 364 -5.66 -17.51 -8.33
N SER A 365 -4.90 -17.20 -7.30
CA SER A 365 -3.50 -16.75 -7.46
C SER A 365 -2.67 -17.17 -6.25
N CYS A 366 -1.55 -17.70 -6.56
CA CYS A 366 -0.43 -18.01 -5.67
C CYS A 366 0.72 -18.44 -6.57
N GLY A 367 1.92 -18.11 -6.23
CA GLY A 367 3.07 -18.54 -7.01
C GLY A 367 4.33 -17.84 -6.61
N ASP A 368 5.36 -18.11 -7.39
CA ASP A 368 6.70 -17.56 -7.29
C ASP A 368 7.00 -16.56 -8.42
N SER A 369 6.05 -16.34 -9.32
CA SER A 369 6.18 -15.37 -10.41
C SER A 369 4.84 -14.75 -10.79
N GLY A 370 4.86 -13.51 -11.27
CA GLY A 370 3.70 -12.78 -11.77
C GLY A 370 2.65 -12.40 -10.72
N VAL A 371 2.97 -12.55 -9.43
CA VAL A 371 2.08 -12.26 -8.30
C VAL A 371 2.88 -11.70 -7.12
N ILE A 372 2.22 -11.04 -6.18
CA ILE A 372 2.83 -10.69 -4.89
C ILE A 372 2.67 -11.84 -3.88
N PRO A 373 3.57 -11.97 -2.87
CA PRO A 373 3.50 -13.08 -1.91
C PRO A 373 2.17 -13.10 -1.17
N GLY A 374 1.41 -14.16 -1.40
CA GLY A 374 0.09 -14.33 -0.81
C GLY A 374 -0.65 -15.49 -1.45
N VAL A 375 -1.86 -15.71 -0.99
CA VAL A 375 -2.77 -16.72 -1.55
C VAL A 375 -4.16 -16.10 -1.68
N CYS A 376 -4.74 -16.22 -2.85
CA CYS A 376 -6.10 -15.83 -3.14
C CYS A 376 -6.91 -17.05 -3.58
N TRP A 377 -8.07 -17.26 -2.97
CA TRP A 377 -8.89 -18.44 -3.24
C TRP A 377 -10.38 -18.12 -3.19
N LYS A 378 -11.18 -18.98 -3.83
CA LYS A 378 -12.65 -19.01 -3.72
C LYS A 378 -13.12 -20.42 -3.36
N LEU A 379 -14.38 -20.57 -2.99
CA LEU A 379 -15.01 -21.89 -2.98
C LEU A 379 -15.11 -22.43 -4.40
N LYS A 380 -14.91 -23.74 -4.58
CA LYS A 380 -15.19 -24.40 -5.86
C LYS A 380 -16.68 -24.29 -6.17
N ASP A 381 -17.05 -24.17 -7.44
CA ASP A 381 -18.43 -24.02 -7.88
C ASP A 381 -19.30 -25.26 -7.54
N ASP A 382 -18.66 -26.44 -7.43
CA ASP A 382 -19.28 -27.71 -7.07
C ASP A 382 -19.14 -28.07 -5.57
N ALA A 383 -18.56 -27.19 -4.77
CA ALA A 383 -18.37 -27.41 -3.35
C ALA A 383 -19.73 -27.51 -2.62
N LYS A 384 -20.00 -28.68 -2.03
CA LYS A 384 -21.21 -28.91 -1.24
C LYS A 384 -20.98 -28.52 0.22
N VAL A 385 -21.10 -27.24 0.49
CA VAL A 385 -20.92 -26.66 1.83
C VAL A 385 -22.15 -25.88 2.23
N ASN A 386 -22.38 -25.71 3.52
CA ASN A 386 -23.49 -24.96 4.10
C ASN A 386 -23.06 -23.60 4.67
N PHE A 387 -21.91 -23.09 4.24
CA PHE A 387 -21.37 -21.79 4.63
C PHE A 387 -20.82 -21.05 3.40
N ASN A 388 -20.62 -19.76 3.52
CA ASN A 388 -19.92 -18.95 2.54
C ASN A 388 -18.58 -18.43 3.12
N LEU A 389 -17.78 -17.75 2.30
CA LEU A 389 -16.47 -17.25 2.73
C LEU A 389 -16.55 -16.12 3.77
N TYR A 390 -17.67 -15.38 3.84
CA TYR A 390 -17.88 -14.38 4.89
C TYR A 390 -18.08 -15.06 6.24
N ASP A 391 -18.85 -16.17 6.29
CA ASP A 391 -19.03 -16.96 7.50
C ASP A 391 -17.70 -17.52 8.01
N LEU A 392 -16.87 -18.02 7.08
CA LEU A 392 -15.52 -18.52 7.42
C LEU A 392 -14.62 -17.40 7.93
N ALA A 393 -14.65 -16.24 7.29
CA ALA A 393 -13.86 -15.07 7.72
C ALA A 393 -14.27 -14.61 9.14
N ASP A 394 -15.57 -14.56 9.42
CA ASP A 394 -16.10 -14.22 10.74
C ASP A 394 -15.65 -15.27 11.79
N ARG A 395 -15.78 -16.55 11.46
CA ARG A 395 -15.35 -17.64 12.35
C ARG A 395 -13.86 -17.56 12.70
N LEU A 396 -13.00 -17.24 11.73
CA LEU A 396 -11.57 -17.05 11.95
C LEU A 396 -11.28 -15.83 12.83
N ARG A 397 -12.11 -14.80 12.78
CA ARG A 397 -12.00 -13.61 13.62
C ARG A 397 -12.12 -13.93 15.12
N TYR A 398 -12.96 -14.90 15.51
CA TYR A 398 -13.04 -15.38 16.91
C TYR A 398 -11.72 -15.97 17.43
N ARG A 399 -10.83 -16.38 16.53
CA ARG A 399 -9.48 -16.84 16.85
C ARG A 399 -8.41 -15.73 16.73
N GLY A 400 -8.84 -14.50 16.41
CA GLY A 400 -7.97 -13.33 16.23
C GLY A 400 -7.40 -13.16 14.82
N TRP A 401 -7.78 -14.00 13.85
CA TRP A 401 -7.33 -13.87 12.48
C TRP A 401 -8.12 -12.81 11.71
N LEU A 402 -7.42 -11.97 10.94
CA LEU A 402 -8.04 -11.15 9.92
C LEU A 402 -7.71 -11.74 8.54
N VAL A 403 -8.61 -12.56 8.03
CA VAL A 403 -8.59 -13.15 6.68
C VAL A 403 -9.82 -12.63 5.94
N PRO A 404 -9.68 -11.57 5.12
CA PRO A 404 -10.84 -10.90 4.55
C PRO A 404 -11.51 -11.77 3.48
N ALA A 405 -12.83 -11.77 3.47
CA ALA A 405 -13.66 -12.21 2.37
C ALA A 405 -14.29 -10.98 1.71
N TYR A 406 -14.32 -10.94 0.39
CA TYR A 406 -14.92 -9.83 -0.36
C TYR A 406 -15.31 -10.27 -1.77
N ALA A 407 -16.33 -9.59 -2.32
CA ALA A 407 -16.72 -9.73 -3.71
C ALA A 407 -15.69 -9.02 -4.61
N LEU A 408 -15.43 -9.57 -5.79
CA LEU A 408 -14.64 -8.92 -6.82
C LEU A 408 -15.38 -7.71 -7.40
N PRO A 409 -14.67 -6.75 -8.04
CA PRO A 409 -15.29 -5.58 -8.65
C PRO A 409 -16.09 -5.91 -9.91
N ALA A 410 -16.47 -4.87 -10.66
CA ALA A 410 -17.38 -4.90 -11.81
C ALA A 410 -17.21 -6.11 -12.73
N ASN A 411 -18.32 -6.72 -13.13
CA ASN A 411 -18.54 -7.96 -13.87
C ASN A 411 -18.27 -9.27 -13.10
N CYS A 412 -17.64 -9.21 -11.93
CA CYS A 412 -17.32 -10.38 -11.10
C CYS A 412 -17.87 -10.24 -9.67
N GLU A 413 -18.89 -9.39 -9.45
CA GLU A 413 -19.45 -9.09 -8.13
C GLU A 413 -20.06 -10.32 -7.44
N ASN A 414 -20.39 -11.35 -8.20
CA ASN A 414 -20.90 -12.62 -7.67
C ASN A 414 -19.77 -13.57 -7.21
N GLU A 415 -18.51 -13.26 -7.54
CA GLU A 415 -17.37 -14.04 -7.10
C GLU A 415 -16.86 -13.49 -5.77
N VAL A 416 -17.08 -14.26 -4.70
CA VAL A 416 -16.54 -13.95 -3.38
C VAL A 416 -15.22 -14.71 -3.20
N ILE A 417 -14.19 -13.99 -2.82
CA ILE A 417 -12.86 -14.54 -2.60
C ILE A 417 -12.38 -14.27 -1.19
N GLN A 418 -11.42 -15.06 -0.73
CA GLN A 418 -10.56 -14.76 0.41
C GLN A 418 -9.13 -14.60 -0.06
N ARG A 419 -8.39 -13.74 0.61
CA ARG A 419 -7.00 -13.45 0.30
C ARG A 419 -6.20 -13.22 1.56
N ILE A 420 -5.01 -13.80 1.61
CA ILE A 420 -4.00 -13.47 2.62
C ILE A 420 -2.73 -12.92 1.98
N LEU A 421 -2.07 -12.04 2.69
CA LEU A 421 -0.75 -11.50 2.36
C LEU A 421 0.30 -12.17 3.21
N ILE A 422 1.36 -12.63 2.57
CA ILE A 422 2.53 -13.20 3.25
C ILE A 422 3.62 -12.12 3.28
N ARG A 423 3.78 -11.53 4.46
CA ARG A 423 4.76 -10.47 4.71
C ARG A 423 5.88 -11.00 5.60
N HIS A 424 6.97 -10.29 5.66
CA HIS A 424 8.04 -10.61 6.60
C HIS A 424 7.49 -10.83 8.02
N GLY A 425 7.85 -11.94 8.66
CA GLY A 425 7.32 -12.36 9.96
C GLY A 425 6.06 -13.23 9.93
N VAL A 426 5.47 -13.51 8.75
CA VAL A 426 4.45 -14.55 8.57
C VAL A 426 5.17 -15.86 8.24
N THR A 427 5.23 -16.77 9.22
CA THR A 427 6.01 -17.99 9.17
C THR A 427 5.14 -19.21 8.83
N GLU A 428 5.75 -20.32 8.40
CA GLU A 428 5.03 -21.56 8.08
C GLU A 428 4.27 -22.14 9.27
N ASP A 429 4.83 -22.05 10.48
CA ASP A 429 4.15 -22.51 11.70
C ASP A 429 2.90 -21.66 12.03
N LEU A 430 2.97 -20.35 11.80
CA LEU A 430 1.80 -19.46 11.90
C LEU A 430 0.73 -19.83 10.86
N LEU A 431 1.13 -20.13 9.64
CA LEU A 431 0.23 -20.56 8.56
C LEU A 431 -0.35 -21.96 8.79
N LEU A 432 0.40 -22.88 9.40
CA LEU A 432 -0.15 -24.17 9.84
C LEU A 432 -1.25 -23.98 10.88
N LYS A 433 -1.06 -23.06 11.83
CA LYS A 433 -2.09 -22.73 12.80
C LYS A 433 -3.34 -22.17 12.14
N LEU A 434 -3.20 -21.26 11.17
CA LEU A 434 -4.32 -20.77 10.38
C LEU A 434 -5.03 -21.91 9.64
N TYR A 435 -4.26 -22.82 9.02
CA TYR A 435 -4.83 -23.97 8.32
C TYR A 435 -5.67 -24.86 9.24
N GLU A 436 -5.19 -25.14 10.46
CA GLU A 436 -5.97 -25.92 11.44
C GLU A 436 -7.21 -25.16 11.90
N ASP A 437 -7.13 -23.85 12.11
CA ASP A 437 -8.29 -23.02 12.46
C ASP A 437 -9.33 -22.93 11.30
N ILE A 438 -8.90 -22.98 10.04
CA ILE A 438 -9.80 -23.13 8.88
C ILE A 438 -10.52 -24.49 8.93
N LYS A 439 -9.81 -25.59 9.17
CA LYS A 439 -10.40 -26.92 9.32
C LYS A 439 -11.43 -26.99 10.45
N ASP A 440 -11.07 -26.41 11.59
CA ASP A 440 -11.97 -26.31 12.74
C ASP A 440 -13.23 -25.48 12.40
N GLY A 441 -13.06 -24.41 11.64
CA GLY A 441 -14.17 -23.58 11.14
C GLY A 441 -15.09 -24.35 10.23
N ILE A 442 -14.56 -25.08 9.25
CA ILE A 442 -15.33 -25.95 8.35
C ILE A 442 -16.09 -27.01 9.15
N SER A 443 -15.39 -27.75 10.03
CA SER A 443 -16.00 -28.78 10.88
C SER A 443 -17.08 -28.23 11.83
N HIS A 444 -16.98 -26.97 12.22
CA HIS A 444 -18.03 -26.31 13.00
C HIS A 444 -19.31 -26.16 12.18
N PHE A 445 -19.21 -25.72 10.92
CA PHE A 445 -20.38 -25.55 10.05
C PHE A 445 -21.01 -26.88 9.64
N ASP A 446 -20.27 -27.99 9.65
CA ASP A 446 -20.85 -29.34 9.47
C ASP A 446 -21.79 -29.73 10.62
N LYS A 447 -21.60 -29.15 11.80
CA LYS A 447 -22.37 -29.44 13.01
C LYS A 447 -23.44 -28.41 13.34
N PHE A 448 -23.20 -27.17 12.94
CA PHE A 448 -24.04 -26.02 13.25
C PHE A 448 -24.35 -25.23 11.98
N SER A 449 -25.55 -24.72 11.87
CA SER A 449 -25.91 -23.87 10.73
C SER A 449 -25.05 -22.63 10.67
N ALA A 450 -24.55 -22.32 9.47
CA ALA A 450 -23.84 -21.07 9.22
C ALA A 450 -24.82 -19.89 9.23
N PRO A 451 -24.41 -18.69 9.66
CA PRO A 451 -25.29 -17.52 9.69
C PRO A 451 -25.68 -17.02 8.30
N GLY A 452 -24.93 -17.36 7.24
CA GLY A 452 -25.16 -16.88 5.88
C GLY A 452 -24.88 -15.38 5.73
N LEU A 453 -23.75 -14.93 6.30
CA LEU A 453 -23.39 -13.51 6.33
C LEU A 453 -23.20 -12.91 4.92
N SER A 454 -23.53 -11.64 4.81
CA SER A 454 -23.24 -10.81 3.63
C SER A 454 -22.01 -9.93 3.85
N SER A 455 -21.54 -9.28 2.80
CA SER A 455 -20.41 -8.34 2.88
C SER A 455 -20.62 -7.20 3.89
N LYS A 456 -21.87 -6.80 4.15
CA LYS A 456 -22.21 -5.76 5.11
C LYS A 456 -22.18 -6.24 6.56
N GLU A 457 -22.49 -7.51 6.80
CA GLU A 457 -22.57 -8.09 8.14
C GLU A 457 -21.22 -8.65 8.61
N ALA A 458 -20.41 -9.13 7.66
CA ALA A 458 -19.07 -9.65 7.96
C ALA A 458 -18.03 -8.56 8.32
N SER A 459 -18.35 -7.28 8.13
CA SER A 459 -17.45 -6.18 8.51
C SER A 459 -17.55 -5.93 10.01
N GLY A 460 -16.48 -6.23 10.75
CA GLY A 460 -16.44 -6.06 12.21
C GLY A 460 -16.36 -4.62 12.70
N PHE A 461 -16.43 -3.61 11.83
CA PHE A 461 -16.32 -2.22 12.21
C PHE A 461 -17.36 -1.38 11.45
N GLN A 462 -18.31 -0.84 12.19
CA GLN A 462 -19.28 0.13 11.68
C GLN A 462 -19.01 1.48 12.35
N HIS A 463 -18.74 2.50 11.55
CA HIS A 463 -18.70 3.89 12.00
C HIS A 463 -20.12 4.47 12.07
#